data_1f0cd3ad39ac80ea8ac52d7f478448ab
#
_entry.id   1f0cd3ad39ac80ea8ac52d7f478448ab
#
_cell.length_a   1.000
_cell.length_b   1.000
_cell.length_c   1.000
_cell.angle_alpha   90.00
_cell.angle_beta   90.00
_cell.angle_gamma   90.00
#
_symmetry.space_group_name_H-M   'P 1'
#
loop_
_entity.id
_entity.type
_entity.pdbx_description
1 polymer ?
#
loop_
_entity_poly.entity_id
_entity_poly.type
_entity_poly.pdbx_seq_one_letter_code
_entity_poly.pdbx_strand_id
1 'polypeptide(L)'
;MRKKISLLCSMLVTIGLLAACSDNSASTEQKSGKKSLTFVSNFPSDTLNPQLNYTTVRAGIAETLVKVNEQLQIEPWLAKKWKTEDNGTTWIFEIRDGITFQNGKDLNAEAVKHSLERTIKESEAMKSALKIKEMKASGQILTITTTEPLATLPSELVHPNTAIIDVDTSNIKSKPVGTGPFKVASFKPDSEMKVKKYKEYWDGEPKLDEVVLTFNDDENARTSALQSGEADIVYRPAIESLNTLKQDSSIVVDIQPSLRNQMLFYNSRQEAFKDKNVRKAFDVLLNPTDVVNTALAGQGSPAAGPFLDSLDFSNDQKTKTYGPSEAQKHLEKAGYILKDGKAIKNGKQLSFKLVTYPYRPELPLMSQMLQSEAKKIGVKIDIQQVENMDEYMTTKDDWGIVTYSLVTAPRGDAGYFFNSLYTEGGAFNVGHFHEPALASIIDELNKTVDQKQRNKLARQAGEIAEKETLHSSIVHPNNFVAYRDNVKNWVTAKSEYYVITKDLDVK
;
A
#
# COMPACT_ATOMS: atom_id res chain seq x y z
N MET A 1 61.35 45.56 -18.88
CA MET A 1 61.06 46.78 -19.71
C MET A 1 59.65 47.22 -19.42
N ARG A 2 59.46 48.29 -18.62
CA ARG A 2 58.82 49.56 -19.04
C ARG A 2 57.35 49.44 -19.43
N LYS A 3 56.36 50.14 -18.91
CA LYS A 3 56.14 51.30 -18.04
C LYS A 3 54.64 51.30 -17.68
N LYS A 4 54.14 51.48 -16.46
CA LYS A 4 53.68 52.69 -15.77
C LYS A 4 52.83 53.68 -16.61
N ILE A 5 51.64 54.01 -16.02
CA ILE A 5 51.03 55.34 -15.85
C ILE A 5 49.51 55.10 -15.66
N SER A 6 48.81 55.27 -14.54
CA SER A 6 48.55 56.35 -13.59
C SER A 6 47.82 57.56 -14.14
N LEU A 7 46.58 57.82 -13.64
CA LEU A 7 45.93 59.08 -13.22
C LEU A 7 44.44 58.91 -13.05
N LEU A 8 43.82 59.03 -11.93
CA LEU A 8 43.46 60.10 -10.99
C LEU A 8 42.57 61.20 -11.59
N CYS A 9 41.45 61.42 -10.99
CA CYS A 9 40.64 62.59 -10.67
C CYS A 9 39.15 62.36 -10.87
N SER A 10 38.23 62.71 -10.08
CA SER A 10 37.94 63.52 -8.92
C SER A 10 36.41 63.71 -8.86
N MET A 11 35.81 63.35 -7.77
CA MET A 11 34.92 64.13 -6.90
C MET A 11 34.03 65.23 -7.53
N LEU A 12 32.72 65.09 -7.40
CA LEU A 12 31.81 66.15 -6.99
C LEU A 12 30.48 65.67 -6.43
N VAL A 13 30.21 66.07 -5.23
CA VAL A 13 28.98 65.92 -4.42
C VAL A 13 27.94 66.93 -4.90
N THR A 14 26.66 66.53 -4.99
CA THR A 14 25.58 67.54 -4.82
C THR A 14 24.39 66.84 -4.11
N ILE A 15 24.14 67.39 -2.92
CA ILE A 15 22.95 67.11 -2.05
C ILE A 15 21.77 67.86 -2.64
N GLY A 16 20.63 67.20 -2.72
CA GLY A 16 19.32 67.79 -3.02
C GLY A 16 18.21 67.14 -2.25
N LEU A 17 17.91 67.68 -1.07
CA LEU A 17 16.70 67.39 -0.32
C LEU A 17 15.49 68.03 -1.02
N LEU A 18 14.45 67.23 -1.31
CA LEU A 18 13.09 67.75 -1.43
C LEU A 18 12.12 66.70 -0.87
N ALA A 19 11.54 67.06 0.28
CA ALA A 19 10.40 66.36 0.86
C ALA A 19 9.14 66.61 0.01
N ALA A 20 8.43 65.55 -0.30
CA ALA A 20 7.01 65.63 -0.70
C ALA A 20 6.26 64.48 -0.01
N CYS A 21 5.50 64.85 1.02
CA CYS A 21 4.46 64.00 1.58
C CYS A 21 3.40 63.75 0.51
N SER A 22 3.15 62.51 0.22
CA SER A 22 1.93 62.07 -0.44
C SER A 22 1.42 60.88 0.31
N ASP A 23 0.34 61.07 1.07
CA ASP A 23 -0.49 59.98 1.59
C ASP A 23 -0.96 59.15 0.42
N ASN A 24 -0.46 57.97 0.35
CA ASN A 24 -1.01 56.89 -0.46
C ASN A 24 -1.16 55.69 0.45
N SER A 25 -2.34 55.49 1.02
CA SER A 25 -2.77 54.28 1.68
C SER A 25 -2.75 53.16 0.64
N ALA A 26 -1.57 52.65 0.35
CA ALA A 26 -1.41 51.40 -0.37
C ALA A 26 -1.87 50.28 0.59
N SER A 27 -3.07 49.81 0.39
CA SER A 27 -3.49 48.52 0.88
C SER A 27 -2.40 47.52 0.51
N THR A 28 -1.67 47.05 1.48
CA THR A 28 -0.80 45.89 1.37
C THR A 28 -1.74 44.70 1.11
N GLU A 29 -2.07 44.46 -0.15
CA GLU A 29 -2.42 43.15 -0.58
C GLU A 29 -1.22 42.26 -0.24
N GLN A 30 -1.32 41.56 0.86
CA GLN A 30 -0.46 40.43 1.18
C GLN A 30 -0.60 39.47 -0.01
N LYS A 31 0.34 39.52 -0.95
CA LYS A 31 0.47 38.46 -1.97
C LYS A 31 0.63 37.17 -1.18
N SER A 32 -0.46 36.45 -0.98
CA SER A 32 -0.44 35.11 -0.44
C SER A 32 0.55 34.32 -1.30
N GLY A 33 1.70 33.97 -0.74
CA GLY A 33 2.69 33.18 -1.44
C GLY A 33 2.03 31.88 -1.90
N LYS A 34 2.40 31.40 -3.09
CA LYS A 34 1.94 30.11 -3.62
C LYS A 34 2.22 29.00 -2.60
N LYS A 35 1.18 28.30 -2.14
CA LYS A 35 1.30 27.17 -1.22
C LYS A 35 1.73 25.94 -1.98
N SER A 36 2.97 25.51 -1.82
CA SER A 36 3.56 24.35 -2.48
C SER A 36 4.16 23.40 -1.46
N LEU A 37 4.08 22.11 -1.74
CA LEU A 37 4.59 21.04 -0.89
C LEU A 37 5.38 20.03 -1.72
N THR A 38 6.53 19.55 -1.21
CA THR A 38 7.31 18.47 -1.78
C THR A 38 7.16 17.19 -0.95
N PHE A 39 6.64 16.14 -1.59
CA PHE A 39 6.49 14.80 -1.01
C PHE A 39 7.47 13.83 -1.66
N VAL A 40 8.32 13.18 -0.86
CA VAL A 40 9.26 12.15 -1.33
C VAL A 40 8.82 10.78 -0.85
N SER A 41 8.68 9.84 -1.78
CA SER A 41 8.26 8.48 -1.48
C SER A 41 9.17 7.42 -2.11
N ASN A 42 8.98 6.17 -1.70
CA ASN A 42 9.59 5.00 -2.33
C ASN A 42 8.61 4.27 -3.28
N PHE A 43 7.62 4.97 -3.82
CA PHE A 43 6.64 4.42 -4.75
C PHE A 43 6.96 4.91 -6.17
N PRO A 44 7.85 4.24 -6.93
CA PRO A 44 8.12 4.61 -8.31
C PRO A 44 6.86 4.43 -9.16
N SER A 45 6.76 5.17 -10.24
CA SER A 45 5.63 5.09 -11.14
C SER A 45 6.10 5.33 -12.56
N ASP A 46 6.03 4.31 -13.39
CA ASP A 46 6.29 4.35 -14.81
C ASP A 46 5.10 4.90 -15.61
N THR A 47 3.91 4.92 -15.00
CA THR A 47 2.66 5.33 -15.63
C THR A 47 1.70 5.95 -14.61
N LEU A 48 0.86 6.87 -15.08
CA LEU A 48 -0.29 7.40 -14.34
C LEU A 48 -1.61 6.72 -14.76
N ASN A 49 -1.55 5.61 -15.51
CA ASN A 49 -2.76 4.84 -15.83
C ASN A 49 -3.33 4.22 -14.53
N PRO A 50 -4.49 4.70 -14.02
CA PRO A 50 -5.00 4.24 -12.72
C PRO A 50 -5.35 2.75 -12.71
N GLN A 51 -5.67 2.15 -13.85
CA GLN A 51 -5.98 0.73 -13.92
C GLN A 51 -4.76 -0.19 -13.72
N LEU A 52 -3.54 0.37 -13.75
CA LEU A 52 -2.28 -0.36 -13.59
C LEU A 52 -1.42 0.13 -12.41
N ASN A 53 -1.72 1.32 -11.87
CA ASN A 53 -0.89 1.94 -10.84
C ASN A 53 -1.76 2.74 -9.84
N TYR A 54 -1.31 2.87 -8.58
CA TYR A 54 -2.05 3.55 -7.50
C TYR A 54 -1.75 5.06 -7.42
N THR A 55 -0.77 5.53 -8.17
CA THR A 55 -0.23 6.91 -8.07
C THR A 55 -1.30 7.97 -8.28
N THR A 56 -2.24 7.76 -9.21
CA THR A 56 -3.36 8.70 -9.48
C THR A 56 -4.27 8.93 -8.28
N VAL A 57 -4.58 7.87 -7.53
CA VAL A 57 -5.39 7.99 -6.30
C VAL A 57 -4.55 8.60 -5.18
N ARG A 58 -3.32 8.14 -5.00
CA ARG A 58 -2.39 8.68 -3.99
C ARG A 58 -2.15 10.17 -4.15
N ALA A 59 -2.08 10.66 -5.37
CA ALA A 59 -1.85 12.07 -5.69
C ALA A 59 -3.13 12.92 -5.74
N GLY A 60 -4.28 12.34 -5.41
CA GLY A 60 -5.56 13.06 -5.44
C GLY A 60 -5.99 13.50 -6.85
N ILE A 61 -5.64 12.74 -7.89
CA ILE A 61 -6.01 13.03 -9.29
C ILE A 61 -7.35 12.38 -9.63
N ALA A 62 -7.54 11.12 -9.23
CA ALA A 62 -8.73 10.33 -9.52
C ALA A 62 -9.27 9.69 -8.24
N GLU A 63 -10.57 9.45 -8.22
CA GLU A 63 -11.32 8.95 -7.08
C GLU A 63 -12.07 7.68 -7.47
N THR A 64 -12.39 6.84 -6.47
CA THR A 64 -13.18 5.63 -6.62
C THR A 64 -14.65 5.87 -6.29
N LEU A 65 -15.54 4.93 -6.58
CA LEU A 65 -16.97 5.05 -6.24
C LEU A 65 -17.21 5.18 -4.75
N VAL A 66 -16.46 4.42 -3.98
CA VAL A 66 -16.51 4.38 -2.51
C VAL A 66 -15.07 4.41 -1.97
N LYS A 67 -14.89 4.81 -0.73
CA LYS A 67 -13.57 4.85 -0.07
C LYS A 67 -13.63 4.14 1.28
N VAL A 68 -12.49 3.93 1.92
CA VAL A 68 -12.42 3.53 3.34
C VAL A 68 -11.97 4.73 4.17
N ASN A 69 -12.54 4.82 5.38
CA ASN A 69 -12.09 5.78 6.39
C ASN A 69 -10.91 5.22 7.23
N GLU A 70 -10.45 5.97 8.23
CA GLU A 70 -9.36 5.56 9.12
C GLU A 70 -9.70 4.34 10.00
N GLN A 71 -10.98 4.02 10.17
CA GLN A 71 -11.49 2.82 10.83
C GLN A 71 -11.69 1.65 9.85
N LEU A 72 -11.29 1.83 8.57
CA LEU A 72 -11.46 0.88 7.47
C LEU A 72 -12.92 0.54 7.14
N GLN A 73 -13.86 1.41 7.48
CA GLN A 73 -15.25 1.29 7.09
C GLN A 73 -15.44 1.87 5.69
N ILE A 74 -16.26 1.20 4.87
CA ILE A 74 -16.56 1.68 3.51
C ILE A 74 -17.52 2.86 3.61
N GLU A 75 -17.14 3.98 2.99
CA GLU A 75 -17.89 5.23 2.97
C GLU A 75 -18.24 5.67 1.56
N PRO A 76 -19.35 6.43 1.39
CA PRO A 76 -19.67 7.11 0.16
C PRO A 76 -18.54 8.04 -0.33
N TRP A 77 -18.24 7.98 -1.65
CA TRP A 77 -17.36 8.96 -2.29
C TRP A 77 -18.03 9.50 -3.55
N LEU A 78 -17.68 9.03 -4.77
CA LEU A 78 -18.40 9.44 -5.99
C LEU A 78 -19.83 8.86 -6.03
N ALA A 79 -20.04 7.66 -5.48
CA ALA A 79 -21.37 7.15 -5.18
C ALA A 79 -21.82 7.67 -3.81
N LYS A 80 -23.01 8.28 -3.74
CA LYS A 80 -23.59 8.80 -2.48
C LYS A 80 -24.26 7.72 -1.64
N LYS A 81 -24.69 6.61 -2.26
CA LYS A 81 -25.24 5.41 -1.61
C LYS A 81 -25.27 4.24 -2.58
N TRP A 82 -25.40 3.04 -2.02
CA TRP A 82 -25.57 1.80 -2.77
C TRP A 82 -26.46 0.82 -2.02
N LYS A 83 -27.00 -0.13 -2.74
CA LYS A 83 -27.72 -1.28 -2.20
C LYS A 83 -27.46 -2.50 -3.06
N THR A 84 -27.76 -3.68 -2.51
CA THR A 84 -27.72 -4.93 -3.27
C THR A 84 -29.09 -5.57 -3.34
N GLU A 85 -29.28 -6.33 -4.38
CA GLU A 85 -30.44 -7.21 -4.62
C GLU A 85 -29.90 -8.61 -4.97
N ASP A 86 -30.77 -9.60 -4.98
CA ASP A 86 -30.44 -10.97 -5.37
C ASP A 86 -29.21 -11.55 -4.61
N ASN A 87 -29.21 -11.36 -3.28
CA ASN A 87 -28.14 -11.87 -2.39
C ASN A 87 -26.72 -11.45 -2.80
N GLY A 88 -26.56 -10.22 -3.26
CA GLY A 88 -25.23 -9.69 -3.63
C GLY A 88 -24.82 -9.95 -5.08
N THR A 89 -25.73 -10.43 -5.95
CA THR A 89 -25.43 -10.58 -7.39
C THR A 89 -25.68 -9.27 -8.15
N THR A 90 -26.65 -8.47 -7.74
CA THR A 90 -26.97 -7.19 -8.36
C THR A 90 -26.72 -6.05 -7.37
N TRP A 91 -25.95 -5.08 -7.78
CA TRP A 91 -25.62 -3.88 -6.99
C TRP A 91 -26.06 -2.61 -7.72
N ILE A 92 -26.69 -1.71 -7.00
CA ILE A 92 -27.19 -0.44 -7.52
C ILE A 92 -26.48 0.69 -6.79
N PHE A 93 -25.71 1.48 -7.51
CA PHE A 93 -25.00 2.66 -7.02
C PHE A 93 -25.67 3.92 -7.52
N GLU A 94 -25.90 4.87 -6.63
CA GLU A 94 -26.38 6.20 -6.98
C GLU A 94 -25.21 7.19 -6.97
N ILE A 95 -24.81 7.65 -8.16
CA ILE A 95 -23.70 8.60 -8.34
C ILE A 95 -24.14 9.98 -7.86
N ARG A 96 -23.24 10.75 -7.27
CA ARG A 96 -23.53 12.14 -6.87
C ARG A 96 -23.81 13.01 -8.07
N ASP A 97 -24.74 13.95 -7.88
CA ASP A 97 -25.01 14.99 -8.86
C ASP A 97 -23.98 16.12 -8.74
N GLY A 98 -23.75 16.85 -9.83
CA GLY A 98 -22.93 18.06 -9.86
C GLY A 98 -21.42 17.83 -9.79
N ILE A 99 -20.96 16.59 -9.90
CA ILE A 99 -19.52 16.29 -10.03
C ILE A 99 -19.11 16.46 -11.49
N THR A 100 -17.96 17.11 -11.70
CA THR A 100 -17.32 17.18 -13.01
C THR A 100 -15.93 16.55 -12.99
N PHE A 101 -15.53 16.02 -14.12
CA PHE A 101 -14.13 15.72 -14.37
C PHE A 101 -13.31 17.03 -14.45
N GLN A 102 -12.01 16.94 -14.28
CA GLN A 102 -11.09 18.07 -14.29
C GLN A 102 -11.03 18.83 -15.65
N ASN A 103 -11.63 18.30 -16.71
CA ASN A 103 -11.81 18.95 -18.02
C ASN A 103 -13.20 19.59 -18.19
N GLY A 104 -14.05 19.57 -17.16
CA GLY A 104 -15.39 20.17 -17.15
C GLY A 104 -16.51 19.29 -17.69
N LYS A 105 -16.24 18.05 -18.12
CA LYS A 105 -17.31 17.09 -18.47
C LYS A 105 -18.02 16.61 -17.19
N ASP A 106 -19.34 16.44 -17.28
CA ASP A 106 -20.14 15.93 -16.16
C ASP A 106 -19.82 14.46 -15.86
N LEU A 107 -19.78 14.12 -14.56
CA LEU A 107 -19.76 12.74 -14.10
C LEU A 107 -21.20 12.22 -13.98
N ASN A 108 -21.49 11.15 -14.70
CA ASN A 108 -22.75 10.42 -14.62
C ASN A 108 -22.49 8.89 -14.60
N ALA A 109 -23.54 8.10 -14.47
CA ALA A 109 -23.40 6.64 -14.42
C ALA A 109 -22.80 6.03 -15.71
N GLU A 110 -23.04 6.66 -16.88
CA GLU A 110 -22.45 6.17 -18.13
C GLU A 110 -20.93 6.39 -18.18
N ALA A 111 -20.44 7.55 -17.72
CA ALA A 111 -19.00 7.82 -17.61
C ALA A 111 -18.33 6.86 -16.61
N VAL A 112 -18.97 6.58 -15.48
CA VAL A 112 -18.49 5.58 -14.50
C VAL A 112 -18.43 4.19 -15.13
N LYS A 113 -19.46 3.77 -15.83
CA LYS A 113 -19.53 2.49 -16.54
C LYS A 113 -18.36 2.35 -17.53
N HIS A 114 -18.14 3.34 -18.39
CA HIS A 114 -17.03 3.33 -19.36
C HIS A 114 -15.66 3.21 -18.66
N SER A 115 -15.47 3.92 -17.54
CA SER A 115 -14.24 3.81 -16.77
C SER A 115 -14.04 2.41 -16.17
N LEU A 116 -15.09 1.79 -15.63
CA LEU A 116 -15.03 0.42 -15.10
C LEU A 116 -14.89 -0.64 -16.21
N GLU A 117 -15.51 -0.44 -17.37
CA GLU A 117 -15.30 -1.30 -18.56
C GLU A 117 -13.82 -1.28 -18.98
N ARG A 118 -13.20 -0.09 -18.96
CA ARG A 118 -11.76 0.02 -19.20
C ARG A 118 -10.96 -0.69 -18.10
N THR A 119 -11.36 -0.57 -16.83
CA THR A 119 -10.70 -1.26 -15.71
C THR A 119 -10.63 -2.77 -15.93
N ILE A 120 -11.74 -3.43 -16.25
CA ILE A 120 -11.78 -4.88 -16.48
C ILE A 120 -11.09 -5.30 -17.79
N LYS A 121 -10.90 -4.39 -18.73
CA LYS A 121 -10.16 -4.63 -19.97
C LYS A 121 -8.64 -4.53 -19.76
N GLU A 122 -8.17 -3.56 -18.99
CA GLU A 122 -6.75 -3.26 -18.79
C GLU A 122 -6.10 -4.10 -17.68
N SER A 123 -6.90 -4.58 -16.69
CA SER A 123 -6.42 -5.29 -15.52
C SER A 123 -7.13 -6.64 -15.33
N GLU A 124 -6.43 -7.73 -15.64
CA GLU A 124 -6.95 -9.08 -15.40
C GLU A 124 -7.20 -9.34 -13.91
N ALA A 125 -6.40 -8.73 -13.02
CA ALA A 125 -6.62 -8.81 -11.58
C ALA A 125 -7.97 -8.18 -11.18
N MET A 126 -8.29 -6.99 -11.72
CA MET A 126 -9.57 -6.34 -11.43
C MET A 126 -10.74 -7.06 -12.11
N LYS A 127 -10.57 -7.59 -13.30
CA LYS A 127 -11.58 -8.42 -13.97
C LYS A 127 -11.94 -9.64 -13.11
N SER A 128 -10.94 -10.33 -12.58
CA SER A 128 -11.12 -11.46 -11.68
C SER A 128 -11.75 -11.06 -10.34
N ALA A 129 -11.37 -9.92 -9.76
CA ALA A 129 -11.88 -9.46 -8.47
C ALA A 129 -13.33 -8.95 -8.55
N LEU A 130 -13.66 -8.17 -9.58
CA LEU A 130 -14.97 -7.53 -9.73
C LEU A 130 -16.05 -8.49 -10.27
N LYS A 131 -15.66 -9.54 -10.99
CA LYS A 131 -16.57 -10.56 -11.55
C LYS A 131 -17.78 -9.97 -12.28
N ILE A 132 -17.60 -8.82 -12.95
CA ILE A 132 -18.67 -8.10 -13.63
C ILE A 132 -19.16 -8.89 -14.83
N LYS A 133 -20.46 -9.18 -14.86
CA LYS A 133 -21.18 -9.80 -15.99
C LYS A 133 -21.77 -8.72 -16.89
N GLU A 134 -22.40 -7.70 -16.31
CA GLU A 134 -23.09 -6.65 -17.03
C GLU A 134 -23.10 -5.35 -16.20
N MET A 135 -23.04 -4.21 -16.86
CA MET A 135 -23.30 -2.90 -16.27
C MET A 135 -24.34 -2.13 -17.08
N LYS A 136 -25.32 -1.53 -16.38
CA LYS A 136 -26.35 -0.66 -16.96
C LYS A 136 -26.28 0.70 -16.29
N ALA A 137 -26.33 1.76 -17.09
CA ALA A 137 -26.35 3.13 -16.62
C ALA A 137 -27.61 3.86 -17.07
N SER A 138 -28.22 4.64 -16.17
CA SER A 138 -29.36 5.50 -16.48
C SER A 138 -29.31 6.75 -15.58
N GLY A 139 -29.00 7.90 -16.18
CA GLY A 139 -28.78 9.15 -15.42
C GLY A 139 -27.65 8.98 -14.42
N GLN A 140 -27.95 9.04 -13.12
CA GLN A 140 -27.00 8.84 -12.02
C GLN A 140 -27.04 7.44 -11.41
N ILE A 141 -27.81 6.53 -11.98
CA ILE A 141 -27.94 5.15 -11.46
C ILE A 141 -27.04 4.20 -12.27
N LEU A 142 -26.10 3.58 -11.60
CA LEU A 142 -25.27 2.48 -12.13
C LEU A 142 -25.73 1.18 -11.50
N THR A 143 -26.15 0.21 -12.33
CA THR A 143 -26.43 -1.15 -11.90
C THR A 143 -25.32 -2.06 -12.39
N ILE A 144 -24.69 -2.79 -11.47
CA ILE A 144 -23.66 -3.78 -11.74
C ILE A 144 -24.20 -5.15 -11.39
N THR A 145 -24.22 -6.08 -12.37
CA THR A 145 -24.53 -7.47 -12.15
C THR A 145 -23.26 -8.29 -12.25
N THR A 146 -22.98 -9.13 -11.25
CA THR A 146 -21.82 -10.00 -11.18
C THR A 146 -22.15 -11.40 -11.71
N THR A 147 -21.13 -12.19 -12.06
CA THR A 147 -21.29 -13.56 -12.55
C THR A 147 -21.75 -14.54 -11.46
N GLU A 148 -21.55 -14.17 -10.20
CA GLU A 148 -21.94 -14.92 -9.01
C GLU A 148 -22.14 -13.93 -7.84
N PRO A 149 -22.78 -14.31 -6.72
CA PRO A 149 -22.91 -13.44 -5.56
C PRO A 149 -21.54 -12.93 -5.09
N LEU A 150 -21.41 -11.60 -4.97
CA LEU A 150 -20.18 -10.93 -4.57
C LEU A 150 -20.51 -9.84 -3.53
N ALA A 151 -20.66 -10.28 -2.29
CA ALA A 151 -20.95 -9.36 -1.17
C ALA A 151 -19.83 -8.33 -0.95
N THR A 152 -18.62 -8.61 -1.43
CA THR A 152 -17.45 -7.73 -1.34
C THR A 152 -17.37 -6.69 -2.44
N LEU A 153 -18.33 -6.60 -3.39
CA LEU A 153 -18.20 -5.66 -4.51
C LEU A 153 -17.93 -4.21 -4.08
N PRO A 154 -18.61 -3.63 -3.07
CA PRO A 154 -18.26 -2.28 -2.60
C PRO A 154 -16.81 -2.20 -2.07
N SER A 155 -16.32 -3.20 -1.36
CA SER A 155 -14.93 -3.30 -0.89
C SER A 155 -13.95 -3.39 -2.08
N GLU A 156 -14.26 -4.16 -3.11
CA GLU A 156 -13.45 -4.22 -4.33
C GLU A 156 -13.40 -2.88 -5.08
N LEU A 157 -14.48 -2.10 -5.04
CA LEU A 157 -14.56 -0.77 -5.66
C LEU A 157 -13.83 0.34 -4.86
N VAL A 158 -13.24 0.04 -3.72
CA VAL A 158 -12.26 0.90 -3.01
C VAL A 158 -10.88 0.85 -3.69
N HIS A 159 -10.59 -0.22 -4.42
CA HIS A 159 -9.26 -0.45 -4.99
C HIS A 159 -8.84 0.66 -5.96
N PRO A 160 -7.62 1.25 -5.82
CA PRO A 160 -7.17 2.35 -6.69
C PRO A 160 -7.29 2.09 -8.18
N ASN A 161 -7.13 0.83 -8.61
CA ASN A 161 -7.29 0.48 -10.02
C ASN A 161 -8.73 0.58 -10.53
N THR A 162 -9.73 0.78 -9.65
CA THR A 162 -11.12 1.08 -10.03
C THR A 162 -11.42 2.58 -10.08
N ALA A 163 -10.39 3.43 -9.96
CA ALA A 163 -10.56 4.88 -9.99
C ALA A 163 -11.20 5.35 -11.30
N ILE A 164 -12.11 6.31 -11.18
CA ILE A 164 -12.92 6.82 -12.28
C ILE A 164 -12.16 7.94 -13.00
N ILE A 165 -12.01 7.79 -14.30
CA ILE A 165 -11.38 8.76 -15.20
C ILE A 165 -12.24 8.99 -16.44
N ASP A 166 -12.06 10.13 -17.11
CA ASP A 166 -12.56 10.35 -18.46
C ASP A 166 -11.73 9.53 -19.46
N VAL A 167 -12.33 8.46 -19.99
CA VAL A 167 -11.68 7.50 -20.89
C VAL A 167 -11.46 8.02 -22.31
N ASP A 168 -12.13 9.12 -22.69
CA ASP A 168 -12.02 9.73 -24.01
C ASP A 168 -10.77 10.61 -24.17
N THR A 169 -9.93 10.70 -23.14
CA THR A 169 -8.71 11.49 -23.15
C THR A 169 -7.53 10.70 -23.76
N SER A 170 -6.70 11.37 -24.56
CA SER A 170 -5.64 10.71 -25.34
C SER A 170 -4.41 10.30 -24.53
N ASN A 171 -4.16 10.92 -23.36
CA ASN A 171 -2.89 10.80 -22.63
C ASN A 171 -3.03 10.17 -21.25
N ILE A 172 -3.86 9.14 -21.12
CA ILE A 172 -4.15 8.50 -19.81
C ILE A 172 -2.88 8.04 -19.07
N LYS A 173 -1.86 7.55 -19.79
CA LYS A 173 -0.61 7.07 -19.18
C LYS A 173 0.22 8.16 -18.50
N SER A 174 0.09 9.42 -18.92
CA SER A 174 0.91 10.52 -18.39
C SER A 174 0.11 11.72 -17.90
N LYS A 175 -1.16 11.83 -18.28
CA LYS A 175 -2.04 12.93 -17.88
C LYS A 175 -3.50 12.49 -17.84
N PRO A 176 -3.86 11.52 -16.97
CA PRO A 176 -5.25 11.12 -16.78
C PRO A 176 -6.09 12.31 -16.29
N VAL A 177 -7.36 12.29 -16.67
CA VAL A 177 -8.34 13.28 -16.24
C VAL A 177 -9.32 12.59 -15.29
N GLY A 178 -9.20 12.87 -13.99
CA GLY A 178 -10.06 12.32 -12.94
C GLY A 178 -11.03 13.36 -12.41
N THR A 179 -11.59 13.06 -11.24
CA THR A 179 -12.53 13.91 -10.50
C THR A 179 -11.89 14.56 -9.27
N GLY A 180 -10.67 14.19 -8.93
CA GLY A 180 -10.00 14.53 -7.68
C GLY A 180 -9.54 15.99 -7.57
N PRO A 181 -9.07 16.39 -6.36
CA PRO A 181 -8.69 17.77 -6.03
C PRO A 181 -7.48 18.32 -6.80
N PHE A 182 -6.69 17.48 -7.43
CA PHE A 182 -5.47 17.91 -8.13
C PHE A 182 -5.41 17.39 -9.58
N LYS A 183 -4.92 18.25 -10.49
CA LYS A 183 -4.69 17.96 -11.91
C LYS A 183 -3.21 17.76 -12.18
N VAL A 184 -2.86 16.82 -13.07
CA VAL A 184 -1.47 16.63 -13.52
C VAL A 184 -0.98 17.89 -14.27
N ALA A 185 0.11 18.48 -13.77
CA ALA A 185 0.83 19.56 -14.44
C ALA A 185 1.98 19.00 -15.31
N SER A 186 2.79 18.09 -14.74
CA SER A 186 3.86 17.39 -15.45
C SER A 186 4.09 16.01 -14.83
N PHE A 187 4.61 15.09 -15.62
CA PHE A 187 4.99 13.74 -15.19
C PHE A 187 6.24 13.28 -15.92
N LYS A 188 7.23 12.83 -15.17
CA LYS A 188 8.43 12.14 -15.64
C LYS A 188 8.43 10.76 -14.97
N PRO A 189 8.30 9.68 -15.76
CA PRO A 189 8.27 8.32 -15.22
C PRO A 189 9.41 8.05 -14.23
N ASP A 190 9.11 7.37 -13.16
CA ASP A 190 10.03 6.94 -12.10
C ASP A 190 10.91 8.05 -11.48
N SER A 191 10.51 9.31 -11.64
CA SER A 191 11.28 10.47 -11.19
C SER A 191 10.42 11.50 -10.46
N GLU A 192 9.58 12.22 -11.18
CA GLU A 192 8.85 13.38 -10.64
C GLU A 192 7.45 13.48 -11.23
N MET A 193 6.48 13.82 -10.40
CA MET A 193 5.17 14.29 -10.82
C MET A 193 4.85 15.62 -10.13
N LYS A 194 4.31 16.58 -10.89
CA LYS A 194 3.74 17.82 -10.34
C LYS A 194 2.26 17.83 -10.58
N VAL A 195 1.52 18.16 -9.54
CA VAL A 195 0.07 18.35 -9.61
C VAL A 195 -0.29 19.75 -9.14
N LYS A 196 -1.36 20.32 -9.72
CA LYS A 196 -1.90 21.64 -9.38
C LYS A 196 -3.33 21.49 -8.92
N LYS A 197 -3.77 22.36 -8.01
CA LYS A 197 -5.14 22.34 -7.52
C LYS A 197 -6.18 22.45 -8.63
N TYR A 198 -7.26 21.73 -8.46
CA TYR A 198 -8.50 21.89 -9.22
C TYR A 198 -9.47 22.72 -8.40
N LYS A 199 -9.65 23.99 -8.72
CA LYS A 199 -10.46 24.94 -7.93
C LYS A 199 -11.92 24.55 -7.86
N GLU A 200 -12.45 23.98 -8.96
CA GLU A 200 -13.82 23.53 -9.10
C GLU A 200 -14.05 22.12 -8.54
N TYR A 201 -13.17 21.66 -7.64
CA TYR A 201 -13.31 20.34 -7.02
C TYR A 201 -14.61 20.26 -6.23
N TRP A 202 -15.37 19.21 -6.47
CA TRP A 202 -16.75 19.03 -5.98
C TRP A 202 -16.90 19.02 -4.46
N ASP A 203 -15.86 18.60 -3.73
CA ASP A 203 -15.83 18.53 -2.25
C ASP A 203 -15.06 19.72 -1.62
N GLY A 204 -14.97 20.84 -2.33
CA GLY A 204 -14.36 22.07 -1.86
C GLY A 204 -12.94 22.32 -2.37
N GLU A 205 -12.53 23.59 -2.46
CA GLU A 205 -11.25 23.98 -3.03
C GLU A 205 -10.06 23.43 -2.21
N PRO A 206 -9.06 22.77 -2.85
CA PRO A 206 -7.84 22.32 -2.18
C PRO A 206 -7.04 23.48 -1.59
N LYS A 207 -6.42 23.26 -0.43
CA LYS A 207 -5.65 24.31 0.28
C LYS A 207 -4.29 24.58 -0.36
N LEU A 208 -3.62 23.52 -0.88
CA LEU A 208 -2.36 23.64 -1.61
C LEU A 208 -2.58 24.06 -3.05
N ASP A 209 -1.72 24.93 -3.58
CA ASP A 209 -1.71 25.32 -4.99
C ASP A 209 -1.00 24.30 -5.88
N GLU A 210 0.04 23.64 -5.34
CA GLU A 210 0.86 22.68 -6.06
C GLU A 210 1.44 21.64 -5.10
N VAL A 211 1.57 20.39 -5.58
CA VAL A 211 2.34 19.36 -4.91
C VAL A 211 3.35 18.78 -5.89
N VAL A 212 4.60 18.66 -5.46
CA VAL A 212 5.67 17.97 -6.17
C VAL A 212 5.86 16.61 -5.50
N LEU A 213 5.63 15.53 -6.23
CA LEU A 213 5.88 14.17 -5.76
C LEU A 213 7.15 13.66 -6.45
N THR A 214 8.13 13.25 -5.67
CA THR A 214 9.37 12.64 -6.17
C THR A 214 9.54 11.23 -5.65
N PHE A 215 10.27 10.41 -6.39
CA PHE A 215 10.48 9.01 -6.09
C PHE A 215 11.96 8.77 -5.83
N ASN A 216 12.26 8.12 -4.71
CA ASN A 216 13.62 7.74 -4.35
C ASN A 216 13.58 6.46 -3.52
N ASP A 217 14.28 5.42 -3.95
CA ASP A 217 14.30 4.11 -3.26
C ASP A 217 15.24 4.11 -2.05
N ASP A 218 16.23 5.01 -2.01
CA ASP A 218 17.18 5.13 -0.89
C ASP A 218 16.56 5.88 0.29
N GLU A 219 16.35 5.18 1.39
CA GLU A 219 15.76 5.73 2.62
C GLU A 219 16.63 6.79 3.30
N ASN A 220 17.97 6.70 3.16
CA ASN A 220 18.88 7.71 3.69
C ASN A 220 18.82 8.99 2.86
N ALA A 221 18.73 8.87 1.53
CA ALA A 221 18.52 10.02 0.65
C ALA A 221 17.18 10.71 0.94
N ARG A 222 16.10 9.97 1.15
CA ARG A 222 14.80 10.53 1.56
C ARG A 222 14.92 11.25 2.91
N THR A 223 15.59 10.65 3.89
CA THR A 223 15.82 11.26 5.20
C THR A 223 16.60 12.56 5.09
N SER A 224 17.66 12.57 4.29
CA SER A 224 18.50 13.75 4.05
C SER A 224 17.72 14.87 3.37
N ALA A 225 16.83 14.57 2.42
CA ALA A 225 15.98 15.56 1.76
C ALA A 225 15.03 16.27 2.76
N LEU A 226 14.50 15.54 3.76
CA LEU A 226 13.71 16.16 4.83
C LEU A 226 14.57 17.08 5.72
N GLN A 227 15.74 16.61 6.13
CA GLN A 227 16.64 17.37 7.02
C GLN A 227 17.19 18.63 6.36
N SER A 228 17.49 18.59 5.06
CA SER A 228 17.95 19.75 4.29
C SER A 228 16.84 20.76 3.96
N GLY A 229 15.56 20.34 4.06
CA GLY A 229 14.40 21.15 3.64
C GLY A 229 14.08 21.09 2.16
N GLU A 230 14.67 20.16 1.42
CA GLU A 230 14.28 19.85 0.04
C GLU A 230 12.93 19.14 -0.04
N ALA A 231 12.57 18.37 1.00
CA ALA A 231 11.28 17.73 1.17
C ALA A 231 10.52 18.30 2.37
N ASP A 232 9.20 18.44 2.22
CA ASP A 232 8.31 18.78 3.32
C ASP A 232 7.78 17.53 4.01
N ILE A 233 7.56 16.44 3.26
CA ILE A 233 7.09 15.14 3.75
C ILE A 233 7.94 14.03 3.13
N VAL A 234 8.35 13.07 3.95
CA VAL A 234 9.07 11.87 3.52
C VAL A 234 8.34 10.63 4.03
N TYR A 235 7.95 9.77 3.08
CA TYR A 235 7.40 8.46 3.39
C TYR A 235 8.52 7.46 3.64
N ARG A 236 8.48 6.76 4.80
CA ARG A 236 9.48 5.80 5.25
C ARG A 236 10.92 6.35 5.17
N PRO A 237 11.27 7.37 5.99
CA PRO A 237 12.68 7.71 6.22
C PRO A 237 13.44 6.50 6.76
N ALA A 238 14.77 6.54 6.79
CA ALA A 238 15.59 5.47 7.37
C ALA A 238 15.17 5.18 8.81
N ILE A 239 14.92 3.91 9.12
CA ILE A 239 14.35 3.51 10.42
C ILE A 239 15.30 3.85 11.57
N GLU A 240 16.61 3.79 11.34
CA GLU A 240 17.65 4.14 12.31
C GLU A 240 17.65 5.63 12.63
N SER A 241 17.18 6.47 11.69
CA SER A 241 17.13 7.93 11.84
C SER A 241 15.93 8.43 12.62
N LEU A 242 14.92 7.57 12.90
CA LEU A 242 13.66 7.99 13.54
C LEU A 242 13.88 8.68 14.89
N ASN A 243 14.83 8.19 15.70
CA ASN A 243 15.11 8.78 17.01
C ASN A 243 15.77 10.17 16.87
N THR A 244 16.66 10.34 15.90
CA THR A 244 17.29 11.65 15.62
C THR A 244 16.27 12.63 15.05
N LEU A 245 15.40 12.20 14.15
CA LEU A 245 14.33 13.04 13.60
C LEU A 245 13.35 13.50 14.68
N LYS A 246 13.02 12.66 15.66
CA LYS A 246 12.15 13.02 16.79
C LYS A 246 12.76 14.07 17.73
N GLN A 247 14.09 14.25 17.73
CA GLN A 247 14.78 15.25 18.53
C GLN A 247 14.81 16.62 17.85
N ASP A 248 14.53 16.68 16.54
CA ASP A 248 14.43 17.92 15.79
C ASP A 248 13.02 18.51 15.94
N SER A 249 12.89 19.63 16.64
CA SER A 249 11.62 20.30 16.90
C SER A 249 10.92 20.82 15.63
N SER A 250 11.62 20.93 14.52
CA SER A 250 11.06 21.32 13.21
C SER A 250 10.49 20.14 12.42
N ILE A 251 10.61 18.91 12.95
CA ILE A 251 10.18 17.68 12.30
C ILE A 251 9.17 16.93 13.19
N VAL A 252 8.09 16.47 12.58
CA VAL A 252 7.12 15.57 13.20
C VAL A 252 7.33 14.18 12.61
N VAL A 253 7.43 13.16 13.48
CA VAL A 253 7.48 11.75 13.08
C VAL A 253 6.17 11.09 13.48
N ASP A 254 5.36 10.76 12.49
CA ASP A 254 4.09 10.04 12.67
C ASP A 254 4.29 8.54 12.44
N ILE A 255 3.95 7.73 13.43
CA ILE A 255 4.10 6.28 13.41
C ILE A 255 2.74 5.64 13.67
N GLN A 256 2.26 4.87 12.71
CA GLN A 256 0.95 4.21 12.77
C GLN A 256 1.08 2.71 12.51
N PRO A 257 0.28 1.85 13.18
CA PRO A 257 0.16 0.45 12.79
C PRO A 257 -0.26 0.34 11.31
N SER A 258 0.44 -0.47 10.54
CA SER A 258 0.06 -0.69 9.13
C SER A 258 -0.75 -1.97 8.96
N LEU A 259 -1.55 -2.03 7.90
CA LEU A 259 -2.27 -3.24 7.50
C LEU A 259 -1.36 -4.29 6.84
N ARG A 260 -0.04 -4.06 6.85
CA ARG A 260 0.91 -5.01 6.32
C ARG A 260 1.20 -6.12 7.31
N ASN A 261 1.42 -7.30 6.76
CA ASN A 261 1.96 -8.44 7.48
C ASN A 261 3.22 -8.91 6.74
N GLN A 262 4.30 -9.11 7.47
CA GLN A 262 5.48 -9.79 6.97
C GLN A 262 5.27 -11.29 7.17
N MET A 263 5.23 -12.02 6.07
CA MET A 263 4.77 -13.40 6.01
C MET A 263 5.84 -14.34 5.46
N LEU A 264 5.70 -15.63 5.80
CA LEU A 264 6.35 -16.71 5.08
C LEU A 264 5.31 -17.39 4.19
N PHE A 265 5.55 -17.41 2.89
CA PHE A 265 4.80 -18.21 1.93
C PHE A 265 5.51 -19.53 1.70
N TYR A 266 4.77 -20.62 1.69
CA TYR A 266 5.25 -21.97 1.48
C TYR A 266 4.82 -22.49 0.10
N ASN A 267 5.69 -23.23 -0.59
CA ASN A 267 5.37 -23.84 -1.88
C ASN A 267 5.03 -25.32 -1.72
N SER A 268 3.76 -25.70 -1.82
CA SER A 268 3.33 -27.10 -1.69
C SER A 268 3.74 -28.00 -2.86
N ARG A 269 4.24 -27.45 -3.98
CA ARG A 269 4.85 -28.23 -5.05
C ARG A 269 6.21 -28.80 -4.65
N GLN A 270 6.88 -28.19 -3.67
CA GLN A 270 8.06 -28.78 -3.06
C GLN A 270 7.67 -29.88 -2.06
N GLU A 271 8.20 -31.09 -2.25
CA GLU A 271 7.78 -32.29 -1.51
C GLU A 271 7.80 -32.10 0.02
N ALA A 272 8.83 -31.43 0.54
CA ALA A 272 8.95 -31.19 1.98
C ALA A 272 7.80 -30.33 2.51
N PHE A 273 7.35 -29.33 1.76
CA PHE A 273 6.32 -28.38 2.19
C PHE A 273 4.88 -28.86 1.99
N LYS A 274 4.66 -30.04 1.40
CA LYS A 274 3.37 -30.74 1.46
C LYS A 274 3.00 -31.15 2.88
N ASP A 275 4.02 -31.53 3.68
CA ASP A 275 3.80 -31.89 5.09
C ASP A 275 3.62 -30.64 5.96
N LYS A 276 2.45 -30.53 6.58
CA LYS A 276 2.15 -29.39 7.47
C LYS A 276 3.09 -29.29 8.68
N ASN A 277 3.69 -30.39 9.12
CA ASN A 277 4.63 -30.35 10.23
C ASN A 277 5.94 -29.68 9.82
N VAL A 278 6.36 -29.79 8.54
CA VAL A 278 7.47 -29.00 8.00
C VAL A 278 7.14 -27.53 8.03
N ARG A 279 5.95 -27.14 7.55
CA ARG A 279 5.52 -25.72 7.59
C ARG A 279 5.41 -25.20 9.02
N LYS A 280 4.85 -25.99 9.95
CA LYS A 280 4.81 -25.67 11.39
C LYS A 280 6.19 -25.48 12.00
N ALA A 281 7.19 -26.25 11.57
CA ALA A 281 8.55 -26.05 12.05
C ALA A 281 9.05 -24.64 11.71
N PHE A 282 8.78 -24.14 10.50
CA PHE A 282 9.19 -22.79 10.11
C PHE A 282 8.28 -21.67 10.70
N ASP A 283 7.00 -21.96 10.95
CA ASP A 283 6.08 -21.05 11.64
C ASP A 283 6.52 -20.71 13.07
N VAL A 284 7.12 -21.67 13.77
CA VAL A 284 7.59 -21.48 15.15
C VAL A 284 9.10 -21.25 15.26
N LEU A 285 9.85 -21.32 14.17
CA LEU A 285 11.31 -21.21 14.23
C LEU A 285 11.78 -19.80 14.56
N LEU A 286 11.12 -18.78 14.03
CA LEU A 286 11.39 -17.37 14.35
C LEU A 286 10.49 -16.90 15.51
N ASN A 287 11.11 -16.29 16.53
CA ASN A 287 10.36 -15.55 17.52
C ASN A 287 9.96 -14.18 16.93
N PRO A 288 8.67 -13.85 16.79
CA PRO A 288 8.23 -12.58 16.23
C PRO A 288 8.75 -11.35 16.99
N THR A 289 8.91 -11.46 18.30
CA THR A 289 9.48 -10.36 19.13
C THR A 289 10.93 -10.07 18.73
N ASP A 290 11.74 -11.10 18.45
CA ASP A 290 13.12 -10.93 18.00
C ASP A 290 13.15 -10.29 16.59
N VAL A 291 12.21 -10.64 15.72
CA VAL A 291 12.06 -10.02 14.39
C VAL A 291 11.70 -8.53 14.52
N VAL A 292 10.74 -8.18 15.38
CA VAL A 292 10.39 -6.77 15.65
C VAL A 292 11.62 -5.99 16.13
N ASN A 293 12.36 -6.53 17.09
CA ASN A 293 13.51 -5.85 17.67
C ASN A 293 14.68 -5.73 16.71
N THR A 294 14.96 -6.78 15.92
CA THR A 294 16.15 -6.87 15.06
C THR A 294 15.90 -6.33 13.66
N ALA A 295 14.83 -6.77 12.99
CA ALA A 295 14.58 -6.41 11.60
C ALA A 295 13.74 -5.12 11.45
N LEU A 296 12.94 -4.77 12.46
CA LEU A 296 12.08 -3.58 12.44
C LEU A 296 12.55 -2.50 13.43
N ALA A 297 13.68 -2.66 14.09
CA ALA A 297 14.19 -1.70 15.10
C ALA A 297 13.11 -1.26 16.10
N GLY A 298 12.23 -2.17 16.53
CA GLY A 298 11.12 -1.90 17.41
C GLY A 298 9.88 -1.27 16.74
N GLN A 299 9.90 -1.05 15.42
CA GLN A 299 8.80 -0.42 14.69
C GLN A 299 7.81 -1.45 14.13
N GLY A 300 7.08 -2.12 15.01
CA GLY A 300 6.09 -3.12 14.64
C GLY A 300 5.56 -3.88 15.86
N SER A 301 4.74 -4.87 15.61
CA SER A 301 4.21 -5.80 16.61
C SER A 301 4.27 -7.25 16.12
N PRO A 302 4.43 -8.24 17.02
CA PRO A 302 4.21 -9.64 16.70
C PRO A 302 2.82 -9.83 16.09
N ALA A 303 2.71 -10.66 15.04
CA ALA A 303 1.43 -10.96 14.42
C ALA A 303 0.77 -12.19 15.06
N ALA A 304 -0.49 -12.05 15.48
CA ALA A 304 -1.32 -13.17 15.90
C ALA A 304 -1.85 -13.97 14.69
N GLY A 305 -2.02 -13.28 13.58
CA GLY A 305 -2.53 -13.78 12.31
C GLY A 305 -2.30 -12.74 11.21
N PRO A 306 -2.96 -12.89 10.06
CA PRO A 306 -2.74 -11.99 8.92
C PRO A 306 -3.28 -10.57 9.15
N PHE A 307 -4.19 -10.38 10.08
CA PHE A 307 -4.87 -9.11 10.33
C PHE A 307 -4.41 -8.47 11.63
N LEU A 308 -4.41 -7.13 11.68
CA LEU A 308 -4.19 -6.40 12.93
C LEU A 308 -5.27 -6.78 13.96
N ASP A 309 -4.89 -6.92 15.23
CA ASP A 309 -5.78 -7.27 16.34
C ASP A 309 -6.94 -6.29 16.53
N SER A 310 -6.79 -5.06 16.04
CA SER A 310 -7.84 -4.03 16.09
C SER A 310 -8.99 -4.23 15.09
N LEU A 311 -8.90 -5.22 14.19
CA LEU A 311 -9.93 -5.48 13.20
C LEU A 311 -10.91 -6.53 13.69
N ASP A 312 -12.22 -6.27 13.53
CA ASP A 312 -13.30 -7.13 14.02
C ASP A 312 -13.27 -8.58 13.49
N PHE A 313 -12.56 -8.81 12.40
CA PHE A 313 -12.39 -10.12 11.77
C PHE A 313 -11.02 -10.76 12.04
N SER A 314 -10.19 -10.16 12.89
CA SER A 314 -8.95 -10.79 13.34
C SER A 314 -9.23 -11.99 14.25
N ASN A 315 -8.29 -12.91 14.30
CA ASN A 315 -8.32 -14.02 15.24
C ASN A 315 -7.62 -13.64 16.55
N ASP A 316 -8.05 -14.24 17.64
CA ASP A 316 -7.41 -14.07 18.93
C ASP A 316 -5.96 -14.61 18.92
N GLN A 317 -5.08 -13.92 19.66
CA GLN A 317 -3.71 -14.40 19.84
C GLN A 317 -3.68 -15.73 20.56
N LYS A 318 -3.03 -16.72 19.95
CA LYS A 318 -2.71 -17.98 20.62
C LYS A 318 -1.27 -17.95 21.09
N THR A 319 -1.03 -18.37 22.32
CA THR A 319 0.31 -18.52 22.83
C THR A 319 1.03 -19.64 22.07
N LYS A 320 2.07 -19.29 21.33
CA LYS A 320 2.97 -20.23 20.64
C LYS A 320 4.30 -20.28 21.38
N THR A 321 4.92 -21.45 21.41
CA THR A 321 6.31 -21.60 21.82
C THR A 321 7.18 -21.49 20.57
N TYR A 322 8.17 -20.62 20.60
CA TYR A 322 9.05 -20.35 19.48
C TYR A 322 10.47 -20.89 19.70
N GLY A 323 11.20 -21.05 18.61
CA GLY A 323 12.62 -21.33 18.57
C GLY A 323 12.98 -22.73 18.08
N PRO A 324 14.31 -23.01 17.97
CA PRO A 324 14.83 -24.22 17.35
C PRO A 324 14.33 -25.53 17.99
N SER A 325 14.20 -25.58 19.32
CA SER A 325 13.75 -26.80 20.02
C SER A 325 12.32 -27.18 19.68
N GLU A 326 11.41 -26.20 19.53
CA GLU A 326 10.02 -26.46 19.15
C GLU A 326 9.93 -26.82 17.66
N ALA A 327 10.65 -26.10 16.81
CA ALA A 327 10.73 -26.40 15.39
C ALA A 327 11.27 -27.82 15.12
N GLN A 328 12.28 -28.27 15.87
CA GLN A 328 12.82 -29.63 15.77
C GLN A 328 11.76 -30.69 16.06
N LYS A 329 10.92 -30.52 17.10
CA LYS A 329 9.81 -31.45 17.39
C LYS A 329 8.85 -31.58 16.22
N HIS A 330 8.58 -30.50 15.50
CA HIS A 330 7.75 -30.54 14.32
C HIS A 330 8.43 -31.26 13.14
N LEU A 331 9.74 -31.08 12.94
CA LEU A 331 10.49 -31.84 11.93
C LEU A 331 10.52 -33.34 12.26
N GLU A 332 10.65 -33.72 13.54
CA GLU A 332 10.58 -35.12 13.98
C GLU A 332 9.20 -35.73 13.66
N LYS A 333 8.10 -35.00 13.92
CA LYS A 333 6.75 -35.43 13.50
C LYS A 333 6.61 -35.58 11.98
N ALA A 334 7.36 -34.81 11.20
CA ALA A 334 7.45 -34.95 9.76
C ALA A 334 8.38 -36.09 9.30
N GLY A 335 9.02 -36.81 10.24
CA GLY A 335 9.92 -37.94 9.96
C GLY A 335 11.36 -37.57 9.69
N TYR A 336 11.78 -36.33 10.02
CA TYR A 336 13.19 -35.95 9.98
C TYR A 336 13.89 -36.31 11.28
N ILE A 337 15.13 -36.77 11.17
CA ILE A 337 16.03 -37.02 12.32
C ILE A 337 17.23 -36.06 12.21
N LEU A 338 17.67 -35.54 13.33
CA LEU A 338 18.93 -34.78 13.39
C LEU A 338 20.10 -35.77 13.49
N LYS A 339 20.89 -35.88 12.41
CA LYS A 339 22.08 -36.74 12.33
C LYS A 339 23.24 -35.93 11.78
N ASP A 340 24.37 -35.96 12.48
CA ASP A 340 25.59 -35.23 12.10
C ASP A 340 25.36 -33.76 11.79
N GLY A 341 24.48 -33.10 12.62
CA GLY A 341 24.09 -31.70 12.44
C GLY A 341 23.20 -31.42 11.25
N LYS A 342 22.56 -32.46 10.67
CA LYS A 342 21.67 -32.34 9.49
C LYS A 342 20.31 -32.95 9.78
N ALA A 343 19.25 -32.28 9.39
CA ALA A 343 17.87 -32.79 9.41
C ALA A 343 17.66 -33.72 8.21
N ILE A 344 17.64 -35.02 8.44
CA ILE A 344 17.64 -36.06 7.39
C ILE A 344 16.34 -36.84 7.41
N LYS A 345 15.72 -37.02 6.24
CA LYS A 345 14.59 -37.92 5.97
C LYS A 345 14.90 -38.72 4.69
N ASN A 346 14.78 -40.04 4.73
CA ASN A 346 15.08 -40.96 3.61
C ASN A 346 16.49 -40.74 2.99
N GLY A 347 17.49 -40.50 3.85
CA GLY A 347 18.89 -40.30 3.43
C GLY A 347 19.19 -38.91 2.84
N LYS A 348 18.21 -38.02 2.75
CA LYS A 348 18.39 -36.67 2.19
C LYS A 348 18.25 -35.62 3.27
N GLN A 349 19.17 -34.63 3.28
CA GLN A 349 19.04 -33.44 4.14
C GLN A 349 17.88 -32.52 3.65
N LEU A 350 17.11 -31.98 4.58
CA LEU A 350 16.16 -30.90 4.27
C LEU A 350 16.93 -29.68 3.81
N SER A 351 16.75 -29.34 2.55
CA SER A 351 17.40 -28.19 1.91
C SER A 351 16.47 -27.57 0.90
N PHE A 352 16.41 -26.25 0.84
CA PHE A 352 15.57 -25.52 -0.10
C PHE A 352 16.07 -24.08 -0.31
N LYS A 353 15.52 -23.44 -1.35
CA LYS A 353 15.75 -22.04 -1.66
C LYS A 353 14.73 -21.19 -0.90
N LEU A 354 15.20 -20.13 -0.22
CA LEU A 354 14.39 -19.06 0.34
C LEU A 354 14.57 -17.82 -0.54
N VAL A 355 13.47 -17.25 -1.02
CA VAL A 355 13.52 -16.08 -1.90
C VAL A 355 13.01 -14.85 -1.16
N THR A 356 13.68 -13.72 -1.37
CA THR A 356 13.38 -12.43 -0.77
C THR A 356 13.61 -11.29 -1.76
N TYR A 357 13.25 -10.05 -1.42
CA TYR A 357 13.43 -8.88 -2.29
C TYR A 357 13.81 -7.62 -1.48
N PRO A 358 14.50 -6.62 -2.09
CA PRO A 358 15.14 -5.53 -1.36
C PRO A 358 14.20 -4.36 -0.99
N TYR A 359 13.06 -4.17 -1.69
CA TYR A 359 12.18 -3.00 -1.49
C TYR A 359 11.56 -2.88 -0.09
N ARG A 360 11.72 -3.92 0.72
CA ARG A 360 11.39 -4.00 2.12
C ARG A 360 12.63 -4.52 2.86
N PRO A 361 13.52 -3.64 3.33
CA PRO A 361 14.83 -4.03 3.91
C PRO A 361 14.73 -5.05 5.05
N GLU A 362 13.64 -5.00 5.79
CA GLU A 362 13.33 -5.95 6.86
C GLU A 362 13.17 -7.40 6.38
N LEU A 363 12.77 -7.67 5.13
CA LEU A 363 12.57 -9.04 4.62
C LEU A 363 13.88 -9.80 4.38
N PRO A 364 14.91 -9.23 3.74
CA PRO A 364 16.25 -9.86 3.70
C PRO A 364 16.82 -10.14 5.09
N LEU A 365 16.64 -9.24 6.06
CA LEU A 365 17.07 -9.46 7.45
C LEU A 365 16.31 -10.62 8.09
N MET A 366 14.99 -10.67 7.95
CA MET A 366 14.15 -11.76 8.43
C MET A 366 14.56 -13.10 7.77
N SER A 367 14.91 -13.08 6.49
CA SER A 367 15.42 -14.27 5.76
C SER A 367 16.72 -14.78 6.33
N GLN A 368 17.66 -13.89 6.67
CA GLN A 368 18.93 -14.24 7.30
C GLN A 368 18.72 -14.77 8.72
N MET A 369 17.81 -14.18 9.50
CA MET A 369 17.43 -14.70 10.82
C MET A 369 16.88 -16.13 10.70
N LEU A 370 15.96 -16.37 9.76
CA LEU A 370 15.39 -17.70 9.52
C LEU A 370 16.46 -18.71 9.11
N GLN A 371 17.39 -18.34 8.22
CA GLN A 371 18.51 -19.20 7.82
C GLN A 371 19.41 -19.55 9.01
N SER A 372 19.70 -18.57 9.86
CA SER A 372 20.53 -18.78 11.06
C SER A 372 19.87 -19.75 12.04
N GLU A 373 18.58 -19.59 12.32
CA GLU A 373 17.83 -20.46 13.20
C GLU A 373 17.66 -21.88 12.60
N ALA A 374 17.41 -21.97 11.28
CA ALA A 374 17.29 -23.24 10.56
C ALA A 374 18.58 -24.07 10.59
N LYS A 375 19.75 -23.42 10.56
CA LYS A 375 21.06 -24.09 10.68
C LYS A 375 21.19 -24.81 12.01
N LYS A 376 20.64 -24.27 13.11
CA LYS A 376 20.70 -24.90 14.46
C LYS A 376 19.96 -26.24 14.52
N ILE A 377 18.94 -26.43 13.66
CA ILE A 377 18.17 -27.67 13.54
C ILE A 377 18.54 -28.50 12.30
N GLY A 378 19.71 -28.23 11.72
CA GLY A 378 20.29 -29.03 10.63
C GLY A 378 19.66 -28.83 9.25
N VAL A 379 18.84 -27.79 9.06
CA VAL A 379 18.22 -27.44 7.76
C VAL A 379 19.15 -26.52 6.98
N LYS A 380 19.32 -26.78 5.69
CA LYS A 380 20.08 -25.91 4.78
C LYS A 380 19.12 -25.01 4.00
N ILE A 381 19.31 -23.70 4.13
CA ILE A 381 18.57 -22.69 3.37
C ILE A 381 19.55 -21.93 2.47
N ASP A 382 19.25 -21.85 1.18
CA ASP A 382 19.99 -21.03 0.22
C ASP A 382 19.13 -19.78 -0.09
N ILE A 383 19.59 -18.59 0.36
CA ILE A 383 18.86 -17.32 0.16
C ILE A 383 19.15 -16.79 -1.23
N GLN A 384 18.08 -16.43 -1.96
CA GLN A 384 18.15 -15.71 -3.23
C GLN A 384 17.34 -14.41 -3.13
N GLN A 385 17.97 -13.29 -3.48
CA GLN A 385 17.27 -12.01 -3.62
C GLN A 385 16.89 -11.80 -5.09
N VAL A 386 15.66 -11.32 -5.33
CA VAL A 386 15.13 -11.01 -6.66
C VAL A 386 14.54 -9.61 -6.67
N GLU A 387 14.52 -8.96 -7.82
CA GLU A 387 13.93 -7.62 -7.96
C GLU A 387 12.41 -7.67 -8.11
N ASN A 388 11.89 -8.54 -8.96
CA ASN A 388 10.45 -8.72 -9.17
C ASN A 388 9.96 -10.01 -8.51
N MET A 389 9.52 -9.89 -7.26
CA MET A 389 9.04 -11.03 -6.47
C MET A 389 7.73 -11.61 -7.02
N ASP A 390 6.80 -10.77 -7.44
CA ASP A 390 5.48 -11.22 -7.91
C ASP A 390 5.60 -12.06 -9.19
N GLU A 391 6.46 -11.62 -10.12
CA GLU A 391 6.77 -12.40 -11.32
C GLU A 391 7.49 -13.71 -10.96
N TYR A 392 8.45 -13.64 -10.02
CA TYR A 392 9.20 -14.84 -9.64
C TYR A 392 8.30 -15.90 -9.03
N MET A 393 7.43 -15.53 -8.07
CA MET A 393 6.52 -16.46 -7.41
C MET A 393 5.50 -17.11 -8.37
N THR A 394 5.08 -16.38 -9.41
CA THR A 394 4.07 -16.86 -10.36
C THR A 394 4.66 -17.69 -11.51
N THR A 395 5.95 -17.51 -11.81
CA THR A 395 6.62 -18.15 -12.97
C THR A 395 7.61 -19.25 -12.58
N LYS A 396 8.04 -19.33 -11.31
CA LYS A 396 9.03 -20.29 -10.81
C LYS A 396 8.49 -21.12 -9.66
N ASP A 397 8.85 -22.41 -9.66
CA ASP A 397 8.48 -23.38 -8.61
C ASP A 397 9.69 -23.92 -7.85
N ASP A 398 10.87 -23.33 -8.02
CA ASP A 398 12.15 -23.83 -7.47
C ASP A 398 12.45 -23.30 -6.05
N TRP A 399 11.47 -22.71 -5.37
CA TRP A 399 11.57 -22.15 -4.03
C TRP A 399 10.76 -22.96 -3.02
N GLY A 400 11.23 -23.01 -1.78
CA GLY A 400 10.51 -23.63 -0.66
C GLY A 400 9.74 -22.60 0.19
N ILE A 401 10.43 -21.48 0.51
CA ILE A 401 9.86 -20.36 1.28
C ILE A 401 10.12 -19.04 0.54
N VAL A 402 9.15 -18.14 0.62
CA VAL A 402 9.30 -16.74 0.25
C VAL A 402 8.99 -15.87 1.46
N THR A 403 9.84 -14.87 1.74
CA THR A 403 9.48 -13.78 2.65
C THR A 403 8.76 -12.69 1.88
N TYR A 404 7.54 -12.35 2.31
CA TYR A 404 6.66 -11.44 1.56
C TYR A 404 5.98 -10.43 2.48
N SER A 405 5.78 -9.21 1.97
CA SER A 405 5.06 -8.12 2.64
C SER A 405 3.71 -7.89 1.99
N LEU A 406 2.63 -8.30 2.63
CA LEU A 406 1.27 -8.17 2.10
C LEU A 406 0.45 -7.16 2.91
N VAL A 407 -0.25 -6.24 2.23
CA VAL A 407 -1.34 -5.46 2.85
C VAL A 407 -2.57 -6.34 2.89
N THR A 408 -2.99 -6.76 4.08
CA THR A 408 -3.96 -7.87 4.23
C THR A 408 -5.41 -7.44 4.15
N ALA A 409 -5.75 -6.21 4.56
CA ALA A 409 -7.13 -5.71 4.57
C ALA A 409 -7.25 -4.25 4.10
N PRO A 410 -6.68 -3.85 2.94
CA PRO A 410 -6.63 -2.45 2.52
C PRO A 410 -8.01 -1.85 2.18
N ARG A 411 -9.02 -2.70 2.05
CA ARG A 411 -10.39 -2.36 1.60
C ARG A 411 -11.44 -2.58 2.69
N GLY A 412 -10.99 -2.72 3.95
CA GLY A 412 -11.88 -2.88 5.10
C GLY A 412 -12.62 -4.22 5.21
N ASP A 413 -12.22 -5.21 4.42
CA ASP A 413 -12.84 -6.55 4.40
C ASP A 413 -11.78 -7.65 4.29
N ALA A 414 -12.01 -8.77 4.97
CA ALA A 414 -11.13 -9.93 4.95
C ALA A 414 -11.20 -10.74 3.64
N GLY A 415 -12.27 -10.57 2.87
CA GLY A 415 -12.51 -11.33 1.63
C GLY A 415 -11.37 -11.17 0.63
N TYR A 416 -10.79 -9.98 0.51
CA TYR A 416 -9.62 -9.75 -0.33
C TYR A 416 -8.48 -10.73 -0.01
N PHE A 417 -8.11 -10.85 1.27
CA PHE A 417 -7.03 -11.73 1.71
C PHE A 417 -7.33 -13.20 1.37
N PHE A 418 -8.48 -13.69 1.81
CA PHE A 418 -8.84 -15.09 1.63
C PHE A 418 -9.02 -15.48 0.16
N ASN A 419 -9.66 -14.62 -0.63
CA ASN A 419 -9.80 -14.85 -2.07
C ASN A 419 -8.46 -14.85 -2.79
N SER A 420 -7.57 -13.93 -2.46
CA SER A 420 -6.27 -13.80 -3.13
C SER A 420 -5.33 -14.97 -2.81
N LEU A 421 -5.35 -15.50 -1.57
CA LEU A 421 -4.37 -16.48 -1.13
C LEU A 421 -4.84 -17.94 -1.22
N TYR A 422 -6.16 -18.19 -1.15
CA TYR A 422 -6.66 -19.55 -0.91
C TYR A 422 -7.72 -20.02 -1.91
N THR A 423 -8.15 -19.18 -2.85
CA THR A 423 -9.02 -19.66 -3.95
C THR A 423 -8.19 -20.15 -5.13
N GLU A 424 -8.76 -21.03 -5.93
CA GLU A 424 -8.17 -21.39 -7.21
C GLU A 424 -8.09 -20.16 -8.12
N GLY A 425 -6.92 -19.90 -8.69
CA GLY A 425 -6.65 -18.69 -9.48
C GLY A 425 -6.49 -17.40 -8.66
N GLY A 426 -6.50 -17.48 -7.33
CA GLY A 426 -6.16 -16.32 -6.47
C GLY A 426 -4.75 -15.80 -6.75
N ALA A 427 -4.60 -14.48 -6.89
CA ALA A 427 -3.37 -13.84 -7.33
C ALA A 427 -2.13 -14.17 -6.47
N PHE A 428 -2.33 -14.51 -5.21
CA PHE A 428 -1.29 -14.87 -4.24
C PHE A 428 -1.38 -16.33 -3.77
N ASN A 429 -2.18 -17.20 -4.42
CA ASN A 429 -2.15 -18.65 -4.15
C ASN A 429 -0.93 -19.31 -4.83
N VAL A 430 0.22 -18.69 -4.70
CA VAL A 430 1.50 -19.15 -5.26
C VAL A 430 2.04 -20.39 -4.53
N GLY A 431 1.53 -20.68 -3.34
CA GLY A 431 1.79 -21.92 -2.60
C GLY A 431 1.02 -23.12 -3.11
N HIS A 432 0.04 -22.92 -4.01
CA HIS A 432 -0.83 -23.94 -4.61
C HIS A 432 -1.58 -24.80 -3.58
N PHE A 433 -2.01 -24.18 -2.48
CA PHE A 433 -2.80 -24.87 -1.47
C PHE A 433 -4.25 -25.00 -1.93
N HIS A 434 -4.80 -26.17 -1.67
CA HIS A 434 -6.22 -26.46 -1.83
C HIS A 434 -6.71 -27.13 -0.54
N GLU A 435 -7.47 -26.38 0.27
CA GLU A 435 -8.06 -26.87 1.52
C GLU A 435 -9.59 -26.79 1.39
N PRO A 436 -10.30 -27.93 1.20
CA PRO A 436 -11.74 -27.90 0.91
C PRO A 436 -12.59 -27.23 1.98
N ALA A 437 -12.25 -27.40 3.27
CA ALA A 437 -12.97 -26.76 4.36
C ALA A 437 -12.82 -25.22 4.32
N LEU A 438 -11.62 -24.73 4.00
CA LEU A 438 -11.37 -23.31 3.83
C LEU A 438 -12.08 -22.75 2.60
N ALA A 439 -12.04 -23.46 1.47
CA ALA A 439 -12.72 -23.08 0.25
C ALA A 439 -14.24 -22.91 0.47
N SER A 440 -14.87 -23.83 1.23
CA SER A 440 -16.30 -23.74 1.58
C SER A 440 -16.62 -22.50 2.42
N ILE A 441 -15.79 -22.16 3.40
CA ILE A 441 -15.98 -20.95 4.24
C ILE A 441 -15.78 -19.68 3.41
N ILE A 442 -14.81 -19.65 2.51
CA ILE A 442 -14.58 -18.50 1.62
C ILE A 442 -15.77 -18.30 0.67
N ASP A 443 -16.35 -19.40 0.14
CA ASP A 443 -17.53 -19.33 -0.71
C ASP A 443 -18.74 -18.77 0.06
N GLU A 444 -18.96 -19.20 1.30
CA GLU A 444 -19.99 -18.64 2.19
C GLU A 444 -19.73 -17.16 2.51
N LEU A 445 -18.46 -16.80 2.82
CA LEU A 445 -18.05 -15.41 3.06
C LEU A 445 -18.39 -14.52 1.86
N ASN A 446 -18.15 -14.98 0.64
CA ASN A 446 -18.40 -14.22 -0.59
C ASN A 446 -19.89 -13.98 -0.86
N LYS A 447 -20.77 -14.87 -0.38
CA LYS A 447 -22.21 -14.78 -0.53
C LYS A 447 -22.91 -14.02 0.61
N THR A 448 -22.23 -13.82 1.74
CA THR A 448 -22.80 -13.23 2.94
C THR A 448 -22.67 -11.71 2.91
N VAL A 449 -23.80 -10.98 2.95
CA VAL A 449 -23.83 -9.49 2.96
C VAL A 449 -23.74 -8.93 4.38
N ASP A 450 -24.28 -9.63 5.39
CA ASP A 450 -24.23 -9.16 6.79
C ASP A 450 -22.80 -9.10 7.34
N GLN A 451 -22.36 -7.92 7.75
CA GLN A 451 -20.98 -7.67 8.16
C GLN A 451 -20.57 -8.48 9.40
N LYS A 452 -21.48 -8.69 10.37
CA LYS A 452 -21.16 -9.46 11.58
C LYS A 452 -20.95 -10.94 11.25
N GLN A 453 -21.78 -11.48 10.38
CA GLN A 453 -21.64 -12.86 9.91
C GLN A 453 -20.37 -13.00 9.06
N ARG A 454 -20.04 -12.01 8.21
CA ARG A 454 -18.78 -11.97 7.44
C ARG A 454 -17.57 -12.02 8.38
N ASN A 455 -17.55 -11.19 9.42
CA ASN A 455 -16.45 -11.15 10.39
C ASN A 455 -16.28 -12.50 11.10
N LYS A 456 -17.40 -13.19 11.41
CA LYS A 456 -17.37 -14.54 12.00
C LYS A 456 -16.77 -15.56 11.01
N LEU A 457 -17.21 -15.56 9.76
CA LEU A 457 -16.70 -16.45 8.72
C LEU A 457 -15.21 -16.20 8.45
N ALA A 458 -14.79 -14.94 8.45
CA ALA A 458 -13.39 -14.57 8.29
C ALA A 458 -12.52 -15.14 9.43
N ARG A 459 -12.97 -15.08 10.68
CA ARG A 459 -12.26 -15.71 11.81
C ARG A 459 -12.17 -17.22 11.64
N GLN A 460 -13.25 -17.88 11.23
CA GLN A 460 -13.25 -19.33 10.96
C GLN A 460 -12.28 -19.70 9.84
N ALA A 461 -12.24 -18.91 8.76
CA ALA A 461 -11.26 -19.09 7.67
C ALA A 461 -9.82 -18.93 8.18
N GLY A 462 -9.56 -17.93 9.01
CA GLY A 462 -8.26 -17.71 9.63
C GLY A 462 -7.83 -18.88 10.52
N GLU A 463 -8.73 -19.43 11.33
CA GLU A 463 -8.47 -20.61 12.17
C GLU A 463 -8.09 -21.85 11.35
N ILE A 464 -8.75 -22.09 10.23
CA ILE A 464 -8.41 -23.21 9.32
C ILE A 464 -7.04 -22.99 8.71
N ALA A 465 -6.76 -21.78 8.16
CA ALA A 465 -5.50 -21.45 7.55
C ALA A 465 -4.32 -21.58 8.53
N GLU A 466 -4.50 -21.15 9.80
CA GLU A 466 -3.53 -21.31 10.87
C GLU A 466 -3.32 -22.78 11.25
N LYS A 467 -4.41 -23.53 11.46
CA LYS A 467 -4.35 -24.97 11.83
C LYS A 467 -3.57 -25.77 10.79
N GLU A 468 -3.77 -25.48 9.51
CA GLU A 468 -3.09 -26.15 8.40
C GLU A 468 -1.74 -25.48 8.04
N THR A 469 -1.42 -24.36 8.67
CA THR A 469 -0.17 -23.56 8.45
C THR A 469 0.08 -23.33 6.97
N LEU A 470 -0.94 -22.76 6.30
CA LEU A 470 -0.86 -22.50 4.86
C LEU A 470 0.13 -21.34 4.56
N HIS A 471 0.23 -20.41 5.49
CA HIS A 471 1.21 -19.32 5.55
C HIS A 471 1.61 -19.08 7.00
N SER A 472 2.72 -18.39 7.24
CA SER A 472 3.05 -17.88 8.57
C SER A 472 2.97 -16.36 8.57
N SER A 473 2.17 -15.81 9.48
CA SER A 473 2.17 -14.38 9.80
C SER A 473 3.19 -14.13 10.90
N ILE A 474 4.19 -13.30 10.65
CA ILE A 474 5.31 -13.13 11.58
C ILE A 474 5.16 -11.82 12.35
N VAL A 475 5.11 -10.68 11.66
CA VAL A 475 5.02 -9.35 12.30
C VAL A 475 4.17 -8.39 11.47
N HIS A 476 3.54 -7.42 12.15
CA HIS A 476 2.95 -6.23 11.53
C HIS A 476 3.94 -5.07 11.69
N PRO A 477 4.57 -4.60 10.60
CA PRO A 477 5.42 -3.42 10.66
C PRO A 477 4.56 -2.17 10.83
N ASN A 478 5.11 -1.13 11.47
CA ASN A 478 4.49 0.18 11.46
C ASN A 478 4.71 0.89 10.11
N ASN A 479 3.77 1.74 9.72
CA ASN A 479 4.01 2.82 8.79
C ASN A 479 4.58 4.01 9.55
N PHE A 480 5.57 4.66 8.98
CA PHE A 480 6.11 5.89 9.53
C PHE A 480 6.37 6.91 8.42
N VAL A 481 5.99 8.14 8.72
CA VAL A 481 6.16 9.30 7.86
C VAL A 481 6.79 10.40 8.69
N ALA A 482 7.76 11.10 8.15
CA ALA A 482 8.32 12.27 8.78
C ALA A 482 8.02 13.50 7.93
N TYR A 483 7.64 14.59 8.58
CA TYR A 483 7.28 15.83 7.88
C TYR A 483 7.63 17.06 8.70
N ARG A 484 7.79 18.20 8.03
CA ARG A 484 8.12 19.47 8.66
C ARG A 484 6.93 20.00 9.47
N ASP A 485 7.19 20.70 10.56
CA ASP A 485 6.17 21.18 11.51
C ASP A 485 5.21 22.23 10.93
N ASN A 486 5.57 22.87 9.79
CA ASN A 486 4.69 23.74 9.02
C ASN A 486 3.63 22.99 8.19
N VAL A 487 3.77 21.69 7.96
CA VAL A 487 2.77 20.86 7.29
C VAL A 487 1.58 20.67 8.22
N LYS A 488 0.35 20.84 7.68
CA LYS A 488 -0.90 20.73 8.43
C LYS A 488 -1.83 19.73 7.77
N ASN A 489 -2.63 19.07 8.61
CA ASN A 489 -3.65 18.11 8.20
C ASN A 489 -3.09 16.88 7.44
N TRP A 490 -1.82 16.53 7.69
CA TRP A 490 -1.30 15.25 7.24
C TRP A 490 -1.99 14.12 7.98
N VAL A 491 -2.34 13.05 7.26
CA VAL A 491 -2.88 11.81 7.81
C VAL A 491 -2.12 10.65 7.18
N THR A 492 -1.48 9.83 7.99
CA THR A 492 -0.85 8.59 7.52
C THR A 492 -1.91 7.53 7.33
N ALA A 493 -2.46 7.42 6.11
CA ALA A 493 -3.55 6.50 5.79
C ALA A 493 -3.15 5.03 5.96
N LYS A 494 -3.90 4.26 6.74
CA LYS A 494 -3.65 2.82 6.98
C LYS A 494 -3.72 2.01 5.70
N SER A 495 -4.61 2.38 4.77
CA SER A 495 -4.77 1.73 3.45
C SER A 495 -3.63 2.03 2.47
N GLU A 496 -2.81 3.05 2.73
CA GLU A 496 -1.78 3.60 1.82
C GLU A 496 -2.36 4.17 0.50
N TYR A 497 -3.69 4.40 0.42
CA TYR A 497 -4.35 4.84 -0.81
C TYR A 497 -4.51 6.37 -0.91
N TYR A 498 -4.84 7.03 0.21
CA TYR A 498 -5.18 8.47 0.21
C TYR A 498 -4.03 9.27 0.84
N VAL A 499 -3.10 9.76 0.01
CA VAL A 499 -1.88 10.42 0.49
C VAL A 499 -2.00 11.93 0.35
N ILE A 500 -2.26 12.43 -0.85
CA ILE A 500 -2.44 13.86 -1.11
C ILE A 500 -3.93 14.17 -1.15
N THR A 501 -4.39 14.91 -0.15
CA THR A 501 -5.81 15.25 0.04
C THR A 501 -6.06 16.75 -0.14
N LYS A 502 -7.32 17.14 -0.34
CA LYS A 502 -7.73 18.56 -0.44
C LYS A 502 -7.41 19.37 0.84
N ASP A 503 -7.37 18.69 1.98
CA ASP A 503 -7.21 19.33 3.30
C ASP A 503 -5.76 19.47 3.72
N LEU A 504 -4.82 18.82 3.02
CA LEU A 504 -3.38 18.96 3.25
C LEU A 504 -2.97 20.43 2.98
N ASP A 505 -2.20 21.02 3.93
CA ASP A 505 -1.84 22.44 3.90
C ASP A 505 -0.42 22.67 4.41
N VAL A 506 0.13 23.83 4.10
CA VAL A 506 1.36 24.37 4.67
C VAL A 506 1.13 25.78 5.21
N LYS A 507 1.79 26.11 6.33
CA LYS A 507 1.77 27.46 6.89
C LYS A 507 2.64 28.43 6.10
#